data_f1999c9f976064a1a5bb19487c05ebe8
#
_entry.id   f1999c9f976064a1a5bb19487c05ebe8
#
_cell.length_a   1.000
_cell.length_b   1.000
_cell.length_c   1.000
_cell.angle_alpha   90.00
_cell.angle_beta   90.00
_cell.angle_gamma   90.00
#
_symmetry.space_group_name_H-M   'P 1'
#
loop_
_entity.id
_entity.type
_entity.pdbx_description
1 polymer ?
#
loop_
_entity_poly.entity_id
_entity_poly.type
_entity_poly.pdbx_seq_one_letter_code
_entity_poly.pdbx_strand_id
1 'polypeptide(L)'
;FPYTTLFRSDANYQAKCFNKLREIKAEGTTIVIVSHSLGQIEQICDRSIWIKNGLIEAEGTPKDVHLKYLDYMNQERMEQAEKEQLRQAKLEREQMEKKKEEERIKKERAKVNSRYGSEDARFTDIHMYNEAGEESRIFKTGEKVILDLGYHVDNKVTDAVFGFGIFRNDALWCYGTNTRIDRIENFDIDKDGRYKVELEDLNLIPGNYWVDITIEYGEGIPVDYYKQALKFEVVSNITDVGVTRIPHKWELHI
;
A
#
# COMPACT_ATOMS: atom_id res chain seq x y z
N PHE A 1 -5.29 -65.50 -15.88
CA PHE A 1 -4.41 -64.58 -16.63
C PHE A 1 -4.69 -63.16 -16.25
N PRO A 2 -3.69 -62.44 -15.75
CA PRO A 2 -3.88 -61.01 -15.43
C PRO A 2 -3.56 -60.20 -16.68
N TYR A 3 -4.56 -59.61 -17.32
CA TYR A 3 -4.34 -58.50 -18.23
C TYR A 3 -4.65 -57.18 -17.50
N THR A 4 -3.64 -56.59 -16.93
CA THR A 4 -3.68 -55.18 -16.53
C THR A 4 -3.29 -54.35 -17.74
N THR A 5 -4.26 -53.82 -18.46
CA THR A 5 -3.99 -52.93 -19.59
C THR A 5 -4.12 -51.48 -19.09
N LEU A 6 -2.98 -50.81 -19.01
CA LEU A 6 -2.88 -49.36 -18.83
C LEU A 6 -3.48 -48.68 -20.06
N PHE A 7 -4.68 -48.13 -19.92
CA PHE A 7 -5.34 -47.36 -20.96
C PHE A 7 -4.71 -45.93 -21.01
N ARG A 8 -3.82 -45.72 -21.95
CA ARG A 8 -3.41 -44.39 -22.41
C ARG A 8 -3.88 -44.20 -23.85
N SER A 9 -5.00 -43.51 -23.99
CA SER A 9 -5.51 -42.63 -25.03
C SER A 9 -5.03 -42.81 -26.48
N ASP A 10 -5.69 -43.66 -27.21
CA ASP A 10 -6.05 -43.42 -28.59
C ASP A 10 -7.53 -43.76 -28.75
N ALA A 11 -8.38 -42.82 -29.22
CA ALA A 11 -9.82 -42.98 -29.34
C ALA A 11 -10.17 -44.21 -30.23
N ASN A 12 -9.35 -44.50 -31.23
CA ASN A 12 -9.48 -45.65 -32.09
C ASN A 12 -9.19 -46.97 -31.36
N TYR A 13 -8.23 -46.97 -30.45
CA TYR A 13 -7.90 -48.14 -29.65
C TYR A 13 -9.01 -48.43 -28.62
N GLN A 14 -9.52 -47.41 -27.99
CA GLN A 14 -10.65 -47.51 -27.06
C GLN A 14 -11.87 -48.11 -27.75
N ALA A 15 -12.24 -47.64 -28.96
CA ALA A 15 -13.35 -48.17 -29.72
C ALA A 15 -13.18 -49.69 -30.04
N LYS A 16 -11.96 -50.12 -30.41
CA LYS A 16 -11.65 -51.53 -30.66
C LYS A 16 -11.80 -52.37 -29.38
N CYS A 17 -11.33 -51.90 -28.26
CA CYS A 17 -11.49 -52.58 -26.97
C CYS A 17 -12.96 -52.73 -26.59
N PHE A 18 -13.75 -51.69 -26.77
CA PHE A 18 -15.20 -51.72 -26.50
C PHE A 18 -15.94 -52.71 -27.39
N ASN A 19 -15.64 -52.74 -28.68
CA ASN A 19 -16.24 -53.73 -29.58
C ASN A 19 -15.90 -55.15 -29.17
N LYS A 20 -14.65 -55.41 -28.77
CA LYS A 20 -14.24 -56.73 -28.29
C LYS A 20 -14.94 -57.15 -26.98
N LEU A 21 -15.10 -56.17 -26.04
CA LEU A 21 -15.87 -56.43 -24.81
C LEU A 21 -17.34 -56.78 -25.11
N ARG A 22 -17.97 -56.13 -26.09
CA ARG A 22 -19.33 -56.45 -26.53
C ARG A 22 -19.42 -57.83 -27.14
N GLU A 23 -18.44 -58.25 -27.96
CA GLU A 23 -18.38 -59.60 -28.51
C GLU A 23 -18.29 -60.65 -27.39
N ILE A 24 -17.36 -60.45 -26.43
CA ILE A 24 -17.17 -61.40 -25.30
C ILE A 24 -18.45 -61.48 -24.45
N LYS A 25 -19.12 -60.30 -24.23
CA LYS A 25 -20.40 -60.29 -23.53
C LYS A 25 -21.49 -61.03 -24.28
N ALA A 26 -21.55 -60.91 -25.61
CA ALA A 26 -22.52 -61.59 -26.43
C ALA A 26 -22.30 -63.12 -26.45
N GLU A 27 -21.09 -63.60 -26.19
CA GLU A 27 -20.76 -65.07 -26.01
C GLU A 27 -21.19 -65.56 -24.62
N GLY A 28 -21.85 -64.73 -23.77
CA GLY A 28 -22.35 -65.12 -22.45
C GLY A 28 -21.34 -65.04 -21.32
N THR A 29 -20.19 -64.42 -21.55
CA THR A 29 -19.16 -64.26 -20.52
C THR A 29 -19.53 -63.17 -19.57
N THR A 30 -19.43 -63.36 -18.24
CA THR A 30 -19.59 -62.32 -17.21
C THR A 30 -18.37 -61.38 -17.18
N ILE A 31 -18.61 -60.10 -17.33
CA ILE A 31 -17.57 -59.08 -17.33
C ILE A 31 -17.74 -58.19 -16.11
N VAL A 32 -16.67 -58.02 -15.33
CA VAL A 32 -16.60 -57.04 -14.23
C VAL A 32 -15.64 -55.92 -14.62
N ILE A 33 -16.13 -54.70 -14.60
CA ILE A 33 -15.37 -53.51 -14.98
C ILE A 33 -15.29 -52.57 -13.78
N VAL A 34 -14.10 -52.10 -13.49
CA VAL A 34 -13.86 -50.98 -12.55
C VAL A 34 -13.35 -49.79 -13.36
N SER A 35 -14.11 -48.73 -13.41
CA SER A 35 -13.78 -47.51 -14.17
C SER A 35 -14.36 -46.28 -13.51
N HIS A 36 -13.72 -45.15 -13.73
CA HIS A 36 -14.25 -43.82 -13.40
C HIS A 36 -14.98 -43.16 -14.59
N SER A 37 -15.02 -43.84 -15.74
CA SER A 37 -15.72 -43.37 -16.93
C SER A 37 -17.16 -43.86 -16.93
N LEU A 38 -18.08 -43.06 -16.40
CA LEU A 38 -19.50 -43.43 -16.25
C LEU A 38 -20.15 -43.75 -17.58
N GLY A 39 -19.87 -43.00 -18.65
CA GLY A 39 -20.42 -43.26 -19.98
C GLY A 39 -20.00 -44.63 -20.57
N GLN A 40 -18.80 -45.12 -20.23
CA GLN A 40 -18.33 -46.42 -20.65
C GLN A 40 -19.08 -47.55 -19.91
N ILE A 41 -19.28 -47.39 -18.62
CA ILE A 41 -20.03 -48.34 -17.80
C ILE A 41 -21.47 -48.46 -18.29
N GLU A 42 -22.13 -47.32 -18.61
CA GLU A 42 -23.50 -47.31 -19.15
C GLU A 42 -23.65 -48.05 -20.49
N GLN A 43 -22.60 -48.03 -21.32
CA GLN A 43 -22.64 -48.70 -22.63
C GLN A 43 -22.43 -50.21 -22.59
N ILE A 44 -21.76 -50.73 -21.56
CA ILE A 44 -21.32 -52.12 -21.52
C ILE A 44 -21.99 -52.92 -20.41
N CYS A 45 -22.19 -52.28 -19.23
CA CYS A 45 -22.66 -52.98 -18.05
C CYS A 45 -24.20 -52.95 -17.95
N ASP A 46 -24.77 -54.08 -17.51
CA ASP A 46 -26.19 -54.18 -17.21
C ASP A 46 -26.53 -53.76 -15.79
N ARG A 47 -25.52 -53.75 -14.91
CA ARG A 47 -25.62 -53.41 -13.49
C ARG A 47 -24.38 -52.67 -13.02
N SER A 48 -24.57 -51.71 -12.17
CA SER A 48 -23.51 -50.96 -11.50
C SER A 48 -23.62 -51.05 -9.99
N ILE A 49 -22.47 -50.99 -9.34
CA ILE A 49 -22.36 -50.88 -7.88
C ILE A 49 -21.45 -49.72 -7.58
N TRP A 50 -21.95 -48.77 -6.76
CA TRP A 50 -21.13 -47.70 -6.22
C TRP A 50 -20.67 -48.07 -4.82
N ILE A 51 -19.36 -48.13 -4.62
CA ILE A 51 -18.72 -48.44 -3.34
C ILE A 51 -18.09 -47.15 -2.77
N LYS A 52 -18.42 -46.86 -1.51
CA LYS A 52 -17.85 -45.74 -0.74
C LYS A 52 -17.39 -46.25 0.61
N ASN A 53 -16.14 -45.95 1.00
CA ASN A 53 -15.56 -46.41 2.27
C ASN A 53 -15.70 -47.92 2.55
N GLY A 54 -15.65 -48.73 1.51
CA GLY A 54 -15.76 -50.20 1.63
C GLY A 54 -17.20 -50.71 1.74
N LEU A 55 -18.21 -49.86 1.67
CA LEU A 55 -19.64 -50.23 1.73
C LEU A 55 -20.31 -49.94 0.39
N ILE A 56 -21.34 -50.75 0.07
CA ILE A 56 -22.17 -50.53 -1.10
C ILE A 56 -23.13 -49.39 -0.78
N GLU A 57 -22.96 -48.25 -1.46
CA GLU A 57 -23.77 -47.06 -1.33
C GLU A 57 -25.00 -47.08 -2.25
N ALA A 58 -24.82 -47.59 -3.46
CA ALA A 58 -25.88 -47.79 -4.41
C ALA A 58 -25.61 -48.98 -5.32
N GLU A 59 -26.67 -49.63 -5.74
CA GLU A 59 -26.66 -50.75 -6.66
C GLU A 59 -27.91 -50.69 -7.54
N GLY A 60 -27.78 -51.01 -8.82
CA GLY A 60 -28.88 -50.99 -9.77
C GLY A 60 -28.44 -50.84 -11.21
N THR A 61 -29.31 -50.26 -12.04
CA THR A 61 -28.91 -49.96 -13.43
C THR A 61 -27.77 -48.90 -13.42
N PRO A 62 -26.86 -48.94 -14.40
CA PRO A 62 -25.77 -47.95 -14.46
C PRO A 62 -26.27 -46.51 -14.38
N LYS A 63 -27.35 -46.16 -15.06
CA LYS A 63 -27.92 -44.82 -15.08
C LYS A 63 -28.39 -44.36 -13.70
N ASP A 64 -29.09 -45.21 -12.95
CA ASP A 64 -29.63 -44.83 -11.62
C ASP A 64 -28.51 -44.68 -10.59
N VAL A 65 -27.51 -45.56 -10.64
CA VAL A 65 -26.35 -45.50 -9.75
C VAL A 65 -25.49 -44.29 -10.05
N HIS A 66 -25.28 -43.96 -11.33
CA HIS A 66 -24.49 -42.79 -11.73
C HIS A 66 -25.14 -41.48 -11.35
N LEU A 67 -26.46 -41.32 -11.42
CA LEU A 67 -27.14 -40.13 -10.96
C LEU A 67 -26.85 -39.90 -9.47
N LYS A 68 -26.98 -40.91 -8.63
CA LYS A 68 -26.69 -40.81 -7.19
C LYS A 68 -25.23 -40.45 -6.92
N TYR A 69 -24.31 -41.06 -7.69
CA TYR A 69 -22.88 -40.79 -7.58
C TYR A 69 -22.54 -39.37 -7.99
N LEU A 70 -23.11 -38.85 -9.07
CA LEU A 70 -22.89 -37.48 -9.54
C LEU A 70 -23.45 -36.47 -8.56
N ASP A 71 -24.63 -36.67 -7.98
CA ASP A 71 -25.20 -35.79 -6.95
C ASP A 71 -24.30 -35.71 -5.73
N TYR A 72 -23.79 -36.86 -5.28
CA TYR A 72 -22.82 -36.89 -4.17
C TYR A 72 -21.54 -36.14 -4.51
N MET A 73 -20.96 -36.36 -5.70
CA MET A 73 -19.73 -35.65 -6.12
C MET A 73 -19.92 -34.15 -6.26
N ASN A 74 -21.11 -33.73 -6.70
CA ASN A 74 -21.44 -32.29 -6.78
C ASN A 74 -21.55 -31.67 -5.38
N GLN A 75 -22.20 -32.36 -4.43
CA GLN A 75 -22.26 -31.88 -3.05
C GLN A 75 -20.86 -31.76 -2.42
N GLU A 76 -20.01 -32.76 -2.56
CA GLU A 76 -18.63 -32.70 -2.06
C GLU A 76 -17.83 -31.51 -2.66
N ARG A 77 -17.99 -31.28 -3.97
CA ARG A 77 -17.35 -30.14 -4.63
C ARG A 77 -17.83 -28.81 -4.09
N MET A 78 -19.13 -28.67 -3.84
CA MET A 78 -19.70 -27.44 -3.28
C MET A 78 -19.18 -27.19 -1.87
N GLU A 79 -19.15 -28.20 -1.01
CA GLU A 79 -18.62 -28.11 0.35
C GLU A 79 -17.12 -27.75 0.37
N GLN A 80 -16.34 -28.36 -0.53
CA GLN A 80 -14.90 -28.04 -0.64
C GLN A 80 -14.67 -26.60 -1.13
N ALA A 81 -15.45 -26.16 -2.12
CA ALA A 81 -15.37 -24.80 -2.64
C ALA A 81 -15.73 -23.78 -1.57
N GLU A 82 -16.77 -24.02 -0.78
CA GLU A 82 -17.18 -23.14 0.34
C GLU A 82 -16.09 -23.06 1.42
N LYS A 83 -15.52 -24.19 1.83
CA LYS A 83 -14.41 -24.23 2.79
C LYS A 83 -13.19 -23.47 2.30
N GLU A 84 -12.85 -23.60 1.02
CA GLU A 84 -11.71 -22.88 0.43
C GLU A 84 -11.96 -21.38 0.34
N GLN A 85 -13.17 -20.95 -0.06
CA GLN A 85 -13.55 -19.52 -0.05
C GLN A 85 -13.46 -18.90 1.35
N LEU A 86 -13.96 -19.64 2.37
CA LEU A 86 -13.88 -19.16 3.75
C LEU A 86 -12.44 -19.04 4.24
N ARG A 87 -11.58 -19.98 3.87
CA ARG A 87 -10.15 -19.97 4.17
C ARG A 87 -9.44 -18.79 3.51
N GLN A 88 -9.71 -18.54 2.24
CA GLN A 88 -9.14 -17.41 1.50
C GLN A 88 -9.58 -16.07 2.09
N ALA A 89 -10.86 -15.90 2.38
CA ALA A 89 -11.38 -14.69 3.00
C ALA A 89 -10.74 -14.41 4.38
N LYS A 90 -10.45 -15.46 5.15
CA LYS A 90 -9.76 -15.32 6.44
C LYS A 90 -8.31 -14.87 6.26
N LEU A 91 -7.58 -15.47 5.31
CA LEU A 91 -6.20 -15.09 5.00
C LEU A 91 -6.09 -13.64 4.50
N GLU A 92 -7.01 -13.21 3.64
CA GLU A 92 -7.04 -11.83 3.14
C GLU A 92 -7.29 -10.82 4.26
N ARG A 93 -8.19 -11.12 5.21
CA ARG A 93 -8.41 -10.27 6.39
C ARG A 93 -7.17 -10.16 7.26
N GLU A 94 -6.51 -11.27 7.57
CA GLU A 94 -5.28 -11.29 8.35
C GLU A 94 -4.14 -10.49 7.68
N GLN A 95 -4.01 -10.60 6.36
CA GLN A 95 -3.02 -9.83 5.59
C GLN A 95 -3.34 -8.33 5.61
N MET A 96 -4.62 -7.97 5.46
CA MET A 96 -5.05 -6.57 5.49
C MET A 96 -4.83 -5.93 6.87
N GLU A 97 -5.09 -6.67 7.96
CA GLU A 97 -4.83 -6.21 9.32
C GLU A 97 -3.34 -6.00 9.59
N LYS A 98 -2.49 -6.94 9.16
CA LYS A 98 -1.03 -6.79 9.26
C LYS A 98 -0.51 -5.57 8.51
N LYS A 99 -1.00 -5.36 7.29
CA LYS A 99 -0.61 -4.20 6.48
C LYS A 99 -1.02 -2.88 7.12
N LYS A 100 -2.22 -2.81 7.70
CA LYS A 100 -2.68 -1.62 8.44
C LYS A 100 -1.82 -1.35 9.67
N GLU A 101 -1.45 -2.38 10.40
CA GLU A 101 -0.59 -2.25 11.59
C GLU A 101 0.84 -1.81 11.22
N GLU A 102 1.42 -2.37 10.15
CA GLU A 102 2.72 -1.94 9.64
C GLU A 102 2.71 -0.48 9.19
N GLU A 103 1.65 -0.04 8.51
CA GLU A 103 1.48 1.37 8.12
C GLU A 103 1.33 2.29 9.34
N ARG A 104 0.62 1.84 10.39
CA ARG A 104 0.48 2.58 11.65
C ARG A 104 1.84 2.75 12.33
N ILE A 105 2.58 1.67 12.49
CA ILE A 105 3.92 1.67 13.10
C ILE A 105 4.87 2.56 12.28
N LYS A 106 4.82 2.48 10.95
CA LYS A 106 5.63 3.33 10.07
C LYS A 106 5.30 4.81 10.24
N LYS A 107 4.02 5.17 10.35
CA LYS A 107 3.57 6.55 10.60
C LYS A 107 4.00 7.04 11.98
N GLU A 108 3.92 6.21 13.02
CA GLU A 108 4.36 6.56 14.36
C GLU A 108 5.89 6.77 14.44
N ARG A 109 6.67 5.85 13.84
CA ARG A 109 8.14 6.00 13.73
C ARG A 109 8.54 7.26 12.93
N ALA A 110 7.81 7.59 11.86
CA ALA A 110 8.06 8.80 11.09
C ALA A 110 7.80 10.07 11.93
N LYS A 111 6.79 10.06 12.81
CA LYS A 111 6.52 11.18 13.74
C LYS A 111 7.64 11.35 14.78
N VAL A 112 8.12 10.25 15.37
CA VAL A 112 9.20 10.27 16.37
C VAL A 112 10.51 10.77 15.75
N ASN A 113 10.82 10.39 14.49
CA ASN A 113 12.02 10.85 13.79
C ASN A 113 11.89 12.26 13.19
N SER A 114 10.69 12.85 13.22
CA SER A 114 10.46 14.18 12.63
C SER A 114 10.73 15.33 13.59
N ARG A 115 10.95 15.06 14.88
CA ARG A 115 11.17 16.07 15.89
C ARG A 115 12.18 15.59 16.93
N TYR A 116 13.14 16.43 17.28
CA TYR A 116 14.16 16.13 18.28
C TYR A 116 14.76 17.40 18.88
N GLY A 117 15.36 17.30 20.08
CA GLY A 117 15.98 18.38 20.82
C GLY A 117 15.89 18.12 22.31
N SER A 118 16.28 19.12 23.14
CA SER A 118 16.16 19.05 24.61
C SER A 118 14.71 19.15 25.09
N GLU A 119 13.83 19.69 24.26
CA GLU A 119 12.41 19.96 24.54
C GLU A 119 12.16 21.03 25.62
N ASP A 120 13.16 21.84 25.97
CA ASP A 120 13.00 22.96 26.92
C ASP A 120 12.06 24.05 26.40
N ALA A 121 11.89 24.13 25.09
CA ALA A 121 10.83 24.85 24.40
C ALA A 121 10.36 24.08 23.19
N ARG A 122 9.10 24.26 22.77
CA ARG A 122 8.49 23.52 21.67
C ARG A 122 7.58 24.37 20.83
N PHE A 123 7.63 24.20 19.50
CA PHE A 123 6.63 24.78 18.62
C PHE A 123 5.24 24.22 18.88
N THR A 124 4.24 25.09 18.92
CA THR A 124 2.82 24.72 19.16
C THR A 124 1.95 25.04 17.96
N ASP A 125 1.79 26.32 17.62
CA ASP A 125 0.94 26.80 16.54
C ASP A 125 1.79 27.21 15.35
N ILE A 126 1.60 26.56 14.21
CA ILE A 126 2.45 26.72 13.03
C ILE A 126 1.58 26.99 11.81
N HIS A 127 1.62 28.21 11.27
CA HIS A 127 0.78 28.64 10.17
C HIS A 127 1.60 29.27 9.04
N MET A 128 1.05 29.23 7.83
CA MET A 128 1.54 29.98 6.66
C MET A 128 0.41 30.84 6.10
N TYR A 129 0.72 32.09 5.80
CA TYR A 129 -0.24 33.01 5.21
C TYR A 129 0.28 33.55 3.89
N ASN A 130 -0.65 33.82 2.97
CA ASN A 130 -0.39 34.49 1.70
C ASN A 130 -0.31 36.02 1.89
N GLU A 131 -0.02 36.76 0.83
CA GLU A 131 0.07 38.22 0.83
C GLU A 131 -1.23 38.90 1.30
N ALA A 132 -2.40 38.28 1.07
CA ALA A 132 -3.69 38.77 1.54
C ALA A 132 -3.95 38.51 3.04
N GLY A 133 -3.06 37.80 3.73
CA GLY A 133 -3.21 37.41 5.14
C GLY A 133 -4.12 36.23 5.35
N GLU A 134 -4.42 35.45 4.31
CA GLU A 134 -5.21 34.24 4.37
C GLU A 134 -4.31 33.02 4.59
N GLU A 135 -4.70 32.11 5.48
CA GLU A 135 -3.95 30.86 5.67
C GLU A 135 -3.99 30.01 4.40
N SER A 136 -2.83 29.65 3.87
CA SER A 136 -2.70 28.90 2.63
C SER A 136 -1.57 27.86 2.71
N ARG A 137 -1.69 26.87 1.83
CA ARG A 137 -0.65 25.88 1.53
C ARG A 137 -0.28 25.87 0.05
N ILE A 138 -0.84 26.80 -0.72
CA ILE A 138 -0.55 26.97 -2.15
C ILE A 138 -0.18 28.45 -2.36
N PHE A 139 1.00 28.69 -2.93
CA PHE A 139 1.55 30.02 -3.15
C PHE A 139 2.01 30.16 -4.60
N LYS A 140 2.13 31.40 -5.06
CA LYS A 140 2.69 31.70 -6.38
C LYS A 140 4.18 31.99 -6.29
N THR A 141 4.93 31.65 -7.33
CA THR A 141 6.32 32.09 -7.47
C THR A 141 6.40 33.63 -7.36
N GLY A 142 7.25 34.15 -6.44
CA GLY A 142 7.42 35.57 -6.20
C GLY A 142 6.37 36.19 -5.28
N GLU A 143 5.46 35.39 -4.70
CA GLU A 143 4.47 35.87 -3.74
C GLU A 143 5.11 36.09 -2.36
N LYS A 144 4.65 37.08 -1.65
CA LYS A 144 4.99 37.29 -0.21
C LYS A 144 4.32 36.21 0.62
N VAL A 145 5.10 35.54 1.48
CA VAL A 145 4.61 34.49 2.37
C VAL A 145 5.04 34.78 3.80
N ILE A 146 4.13 34.56 4.75
CA ILE A 146 4.38 34.75 6.16
C ILE A 146 4.33 33.42 6.88
N LEU A 147 5.41 33.04 7.57
CA LEU A 147 5.44 31.97 8.55
C LEU A 147 5.08 32.57 9.91
N ASP A 148 4.06 32.05 10.57
CA ASP A 148 3.63 32.52 11.91
C ASP A 148 3.76 31.33 12.87
N LEU A 149 4.68 31.40 13.82
CA LEU A 149 5.20 30.32 14.59
C LEU A 149 5.07 30.62 16.09
N GLY A 150 4.14 29.89 16.75
CA GLY A 150 3.97 29.93 18.19
C GLY A 150 4.83 28.87 18.87
N TYR A 151 5.31 29.15 20.08
CA TYR A 151 6.06 28.22 20.90
C TYR A 151 5.68 28.28 22.37
N HIS A 152 5.81 27.16 23.03
CA HIS A 152 5.68 26.98 24.49
C HIS A 152 7.06 26.76 25.11
N VAL A 153 7.29 27.26 26.31
CA VAL A 153 8.56 27.15 27.04
C VAL A 153 8.34 26.38 28.33
N ASP A 154 8.96 25.23 28.45
CA ASP A 154 8.99 24.39 29.67
C ASP A 154 10.13 24.85 30.60
N ASN A 155 11.31 25.12 30.04
CA ASN A 155 12.47 25.63 30.74
C ASN A 155 13.10 26.80 29.96
N LYS A 156 13.73 27.72 30.68
CA LYS A 156 14.38 28.88 30.05
C LYS A 156 15.45 28.43 29.04
N VAL A 157 15.36 28.95 27.83
CA VAL A 157 16.38 28.77 26.77
C VAL A 157 17.20 30.07 26.69
N THR A 158 18.48 29.99 27.02
CA THR A 158 19.40 31.12 26.92
C THR A 158 20.03 31.18 25.54
N ASP A 159 20.32 32.41 25.09
CA ASP A 159 20.93 32.63 23.77
C ASP A 159 20.15 31.92 22.65
N ALA A 160 18.83 32.06 22.64
CA ALA A 160 17.95 31.36 21.71
C ALA A 160 18.17 31.78 20.26
N VAL A 161 18.15 30.80 19.38
CA VAL A 161 18.24 30.98 17.92
C VAL A 161 17.02 30.31 17.27
N PHE A 162 16.24 31.08 16.52
CA PHE A 162 15.15 30.59 15.69
C PHE A 162 15.62 30.44 14.25
N GLY A 163 15.32 29.30 13.65
CA GLY A 163 15.70 28.98 12.28
C GLY A 163 14.61 28.30 11.47
N PHE A 164 14.74 28.34 10.16
CA PHE A 164 13.94 27.56 9.24
C PHE A 164 14.75 27.14 8.02
N GLY A 165 14.33 26.05 7.41
CA GLY A 165 14.87 25.57 6.14
C GLY A 165 13.76 25.13 5.20
N ILE A 166 13.87 25.47 3.93
CA ILE A 166 12.92 25.08 2.87
C ILE A 166 13.56 24.00 2.03
N PHE A 167 12.84 22.89 1.88
CA PHE A 167 13.28 21.74 1.10
C PHE A 167 12.25 21.39 0.03
N ARG A 168 12.72 20.95 -1.12
CA ARG A 168 11.88 20.39 -2.16
C ARG A 168 11.56 18.91 -1.86
N ASN A 169 10.53 18.34 -2.47
CA ASN A 169 10.07 16.98 -2.23
C ASN A 169 11.10 15.86 -2.49
N ASP A 170 12.18 16.15 -3.23
CA ASP A 170 13.35 15.27 -3.44
C ASP A 170 14.44 15.46 -2.37
N ALA A 171 14.13 16.13 -1.27
CA ALA A 171 15.03 16.48 -0.17
C ALA A 171 16.16 17.47 -0.53
N LEU A 172 16.06 18.18 -1.66
CA LEU A 172 16.99 19.24 -1.98
C LEU A 172 16.77 20.43 -1.03
N TRP A 173 17.80 20.83 -0.33
CA TRP A 173 17.78 22.04 0.52
C TRP A 173 17.82 23.27 -0.38
N CYS A 174 16.68 23.97 -0.47
CA CYS A 174 16.53 25.12 -1.37
C CYS A 174 16.98 26.43 -0.73
N TYR A 175 16.68 26.63 0.55
CA TYR A 175 17.03 27.82 1.32
C TYR A 175 16.98 27.53 2.82
N GLY A 176 17.73 28.29 3.61
CA GLY A 176 17.65 28.24 5.06
C GLY A 176 18.41 29.40 5.68
N THR A 177 17.88 29.92 6.77
CA THR A 177 18.51 30.97 7.60
C THR A 177 18.08 30.81 9.06
N ASN A 178 18.69 31.57 9.93
CA ASN A 178 18.30 31.69 11.33
C ASN A 178 18.60 33.11 11.85
N THR A 179 18.09 33.43 13.02
CA THR A 179 18.25 34.75 13.64
C THR A 179 19.71 35.17 13.80
N ARG A 180 20.63 34.23 14.00
CA ARG A 180 22.06 34.50 14.12
C ARG A 180 22.71 34.85 12.78
N ILE A 181 22.38 34.11 11.71
CA ILE A 181 22.85 34.39 10.34
C ILE A 181 22.39 35.81 9.95
N ASP A 182 21.15 36.16 10.28
CA ASP A 182 20.55 37.47 9.98
C ASP A 182 20.96 38.57 10.99
N ARG A 183 21.90 38.26 11.91
CA ARG A 183 22.50 39.20 12.87
C ARG A 183 21.48 39.85 13.80
N ILE A 184 20.41 39.12 14.16
CA ILE A 184 19.51 39.53 15.24
C ILE A 184 20.26 39.36 16.55
N GLU A 185 20.15 40.34 17.44
CA GLU A 185 20.77 40.26 18.76
C GLU A 185 20.32 39.06 19.54
N ASN A 186 21.23 38.46 20.31
CA ASN A 186 20.94 37.32 21.13
C ASN A 186 19.87 37.64 22.18
N PHE A 187 18.94 36.72 22.39
CA PHE A 187 17.86 36.86 23.35
C PHE A 187 17.61 35.54 24.08
N ASP A 188 17.05 35.66 25.28
CA ASP A 188 16.59 34.53 26.06
C ASP A 188 15.08 34.36 25.86
N ILE A 189 14.59 33.14 25.90
CA ILE A 189 13.15 32.83 25.97
C ILE A 189 12.84 32.10 27.28
N ASP A 190 11.95 32.66 28.11
CA ASP A 190 11.54 32.18 29.42
C ASP A 190 10.02 32.04 29.58
N LYS A 191 9.27 32.31 28.54
CA LYS A 191 7.80 32.21 28.46
C LYS A 191 7.33 31.92 27.04
N ASP A 192 6.11 31.46 26.96
CA ASP A 192 5.43 31.25 25.68
C ASP A 192 5.45 32.51 24.83
N GLY A 193 5.60 32.30 23.53
CA GLY A 193 5.67 33.40 22.60
C GLY A 193 5.31 33.01 21.19
N ARG A 194 5.45 33.99 20.31
CA ARG A 194 5.19 33.84 18.88
C ARG A 194 6.10 34.77 18.11
N TYR A 195 6.56 34.29 16.94
CA TYR A 195 7.30 35.15 16.01
C TYR A 195 6.83 34.91 14.58
N LYS A 196 7.13 35.86 13.71
CA LYS A 196 6.81 35.78 12.29
C LYS A 196 8.08 35.94 11.47
N VAL A 197 8.11 35.20 10.37
CA VAL A 197 9.10 35.35 9.31
C VAL A 197 8.36 35.74 8.04
N GLU A 198 8.69 36.88 7.48
CA GLU A 198 8.15 37.37 6.22
C GLU A 198 9.14 37.05 5.09
N LEU A 199 8.74 36.16 4.18
CA LEU A 199 9.45 35.92 2.94
C LEU A 199 8.91 36.88 1.90
N GLU A 200 9.67 37.94 1.62
CA GLU A 200 9.21 39.06 0.75
C GLU A 200 8.88 38.57 -0.66
N ASP A 201 9.70 37.66 -1.19
CA ASP A 201 9.53 37.04 -2.50
C ASP A 201 9.81 35.53 -2.42
N LEU A 202 8.78 34.69 -2.46
CA LEU A 202 8.95 33.25 -2.53
C LEU A 202 9.35 32.84 -3.96
N ASN A 203 10.59 33.06 -4.33
CA ASN A 203 11.10 32.85 -5.70
C ASN A 203 11.39 31.38 -6.06
N LEU A 204 10.71 30.44 -5.43
CA LEU A 204 10.80 29.02 -5.78
C LEU A 204 10.04 28.72 -7.08
N ILE A 205 10.54 27.77 -7.86
CA ILE A 205 9.83 27.27 -9.05
C ILE A 205 8.63 26.39 -8.65
N PRO A 206 7.68 26.10 -9.57
CA PRO A 206 6.56 25.20 -9.28
C PRO A 206 6.99 23.85 -8.76
N GLY A 207 6.35 23.40 -7.67
CA GLY A 207 6.64 22.11 -7.04
C GLY A 207 6.10 21.98 -5.63
N ASN A 208 6.35 20.83 -5.01
CA ASN A 208 6.00 20.55 -3.63
C ASN A 208 7.21 20.72 -2.72
N TYR A 209 7.00 21.40 -1.63
CA TYR A 209 8.02 21.78 -0.67
C TYR A 209 7.59 21.50 0.76
N TRP A 210 8.56 21.52 1.67
CA TRP A 210 8.29 21.56 3.11
C TRP A 210 9.23 22.51 3.81
N VAL A 211 8.83 22.92 5.00
CA VAL A 211 9.64 23.75 5.91
C VAL A 211 10.01 22.92 7.12
N ASP A 212 11.30 22.88 7.42
CA ASP A 212 11.82 22.53 8.74
C ASP A 212 11.96 23.79 9.57
N ILE A 213 11.67 23.71 10.86
CA ILE A 213 11.81 24.83 11.79
C ILE A 213 12.61 24.39 13.01
N THR A 214 13.35 25.31 13.62
CA THR A 214 14.21 24.99 14.75
C THR A 214 14.23 26.11 15.81
N ILE A 215 14.29 25.69 17.06
CA ILE A 215 14.74 26.46 18.20
C ILE A 215 16.05 25.83 18.63
N GLU A 216 17.10 26.64 18.78
CA GLU A 216 18.44 26.17 19.18
C GLU A 216 18.97 27.03 20.31
N TYR A 217 19.85 26.45 21.13
CA TYR A 217 20.78 27.24 21.91
C TYR A 217 21.86 27.87 21.03
N GLY A 218 22.47 28.93 21.45
CA GLY A 218 23.43 29.68 20.68
C GLY A 218 24.55 28.91 20.01
N GLU A 219 24.89 27.76 20.49
CA GLU A 219 25.93 26.88 19.95
C GLU A 219 25.42 25.92 18.84
N GLY A 220 24.15 26.05 18.41
CA GLY A 220 23.56 25.19 17.40
C GLY A 220 23.08 23.84 17.97
N ILE A 221 22.87 23.77 19.29
CA ILE A 221 22.32 22.60 19.96
C ILE A 221 20.80 22.69 19.87
N PRO A 222 20.11 21.69 19.24
CA PRO A 222 18.68 21.74 19.10
C PRO A 222 17.93 21.70 20.42
N VAL A 223 17.05 22.68 20.65
CA VAL A 223 16.02 22.67 21.67
C VAL A 223 14.77 22.00 21.14
N ASP A 224 14.37 22.38 19.92
CA ASP A 224 13.28 21.73 19.18
C ASP A 224 13.56 21.84 17.69
N TYR A 225 13.98 20.77 17.08
CA TYR A 225 14.09 20.65 15.62
C TYR A 225 12.88 19.89 15.08
N TYR A 226 12.01 20.57 14.35
CA TYR A 226 10.80 19.99 13.80
C TYR A 226 10.91 19.89 12.26
N LYS A 227 11.20 18.66 11.77
CA LYS A 227 11.28 18.37 10.33
C LYS A 227 9.90 18.33 9.70
N GLN A 228 9.80 18.85 8.48
CA GLN A 228 8.56 18.85 7.72
C GLN A 228 7.35 19.41 8.50
N ALA A 229 7.61 20.45 9.31
CA ALA A 229 6.60 21.09 10.13
C ALA A 229 5.44 21.64 9.30
N LEU A 230 5.73 22.12 8.11
CA LEU A 230 4.78 22.68 7.14
C LEU A 230 5.05 22.08 5.76
N LYS A 231 3.98 21.74 5.03
CA LYS A 231 4.06 21.32 3.63
C LYS A 231 3.25 22.30 2.79
N PHE A 232 3.79 22.67 1.63
CA PHE A 232 3.15 23.62 0.73
C PHE A 232 3.49 23.34 -0.72
N GLU A 233 2.72 23.91 -1.63
CA GLU A 233 2.89 23.85 -3.06
C GLU A 233 3.16 25.23 -3.62
N VAL A 234 4.08 25.32 -4.57
CA VAL A 234 4.31 26.55 -5.35
C VAL A 234 3.79 26.31 -6.77
N VAL A 235 3.02 27.28 -7.26
CA VAL A 235 2.46 27.30 -8.61
C VAL A 235 2.95 28.52 -9.38
N SER A 236 3.02 28.43 -10.71
CA SER A 236 3.41 29.56 -11.55
C SER A 236 2.86 29.38 -12.96
N ASN A 237 2.61 30.47 -13.64
CA ASN A 237 2.33 30.50 -15.08
C ASN A 237 3.61 30.55 -15.93
N ILE A 238 4.78 30.59 -15.29
CA ILE A 238 6.09 30.67 -15.95
C ILE A 238 6.78 29.32 -15.79
N THR A 239 7.33 28.78 -16.87
CA THR A 239 8.04 27.51 -16.88
C THR A 239 9.54 27.77 -16.73
N ASP A 240 10.01 27.92 -15.50
CA ASP A 240 11.43 28.02 -15.18
C ASP A 240 12.03 26.63 -14.93
N VAL A 241 13.34 26.54 -15.04
CA VAL A 241 14.10 25.32 -14.73
C VAL A 241 15.07 25.57 -13.57
N GLY A 242 15.29 24.58 -12.72
CA GLY A 242 16.20 24.69 -11.58
C GLY A 242 15.50 24.63 -10.24
N VAL A 243 15.77 25.58 -9.33
CA VAL A 243 15.23 25.63 -7.95
C VAL A 243 14.51 26.94 -7.68
N THR A 244 15.05 28.03 -8.17
CA THR A 244 14.58 29.39 -7.89
C THR A 244 14.59 30.23 -9.14
N ARG A 245 13.65 31.15 -9.22
CA ARG A 245 13.61 32.22 -10.22
C ARG A 245 14.42 33.39 -9.74
N ILE A 246 15.60 33.64 -10.36
CA ILE A 246 16.39 34.84 -10.10
C ILE A 246 15.78 35.98 -10.91
N PRO A 247 15.40 37.12 -10.31
CA PRO A 247 14.92 38.25 -11.04
C PRO A 247 15.94 38.75 -12.07
N HIS A 248 15.53 38.85 -13.35
CA HIS A 248 16.41 39.27 -14.46
C HIS A 248 15.64 40.01 -15.55
N LYS A 249 16.39 40.71 -16.37
CA LYS A 249 15.89 41.40 -17.57
C LYS A 249 16.77 41.02 -18.76
N TRP A 250 16.15 40.91 -19.92
CA TRP A 250 16.83 40.71 -21.18
C TRP A 250 16.92 42.06 -21.90
N GLU A 251 18.10 42.41 -22.38
CA GLU A 251 18.33 43.54 -23.27
C GLU A 251 18.96 42.97 -24.55
N LEU A 252 18.22 43.00 -25.66
CA LEU A 252 18.63 42.43 -26.92
C LEU A 252 19.01 43.56 -27.89
N HIS A 253 20.25 43.55 -28.32
CA HIS A 253 20.75 44.42 -29.38
C HIS A 253 20.82 43.58 -30.65
N ILE A 254 19.71 43.58 -31.44
CA ILE A 254 19.57 42.81 -32.69
C ILE A 254 19.84 43.68 -33.88
#